data_666a777e9006649bf43c346ec92fb450
#
_entry.id   666a777e9006649bf43c346ec92fb450
#
_cell.length_a   1.000
_cell.length_b   1.000
_cell.length_c   1.000
_cell.angle_alpha   90.00
_cell.angle_beta   90.00
_cell.angle_gamma   90.00
#
_symmetry.space_group_name_H-M   'P 1'
#
loop_
_entity.id
_entity.type
_entity.pdbx_description
1 polymer ?
#
loop_
_entity_poly.entity_id
_entity_poly.type
_entity_poly.pdbx_seq_one_letter_code
_entity_poly.pdbx_strand_id
1 'polypeptide(L)'
;MSLVFAAIAPHGGLAIAEACTRDERMLATVTRAGMEELGRLFTAARPEAVIVATPHNVHIANALGVVVAGRVAGRLAGAPPSVALDVPSANDLAWLVLEALAAAEVPSVGVSFGSNDPETAVAPMDWGVLIPLWFMGGRHDPPVPLVVVTPARDLPASAHVSAGAAIANAAAQSGRRVAFIASADHGHAHLEGGPYGSHASAKKYDTLICELVRTGRLDRLGEIPAELVEEAKADSWWQMLMLHGATDGWTGRLISYEAPTYFGMLTACYLPPPPTRRFAPPSPCADGGRPQ
;
A
#
# COMPACT_ATOMS: atom_id res chain seq x y z
N MET A 1 14.81 10.47 7.79
CA MET A 1 14.27 10.08 6.47
C MET A 1 12.77 9.87 6.63
N SER A 2 12.02 9.40 5.69
CA SER A 2 10.55 9.36 5.79
C SER A 2 10.01 8.47 4.68
N LEU A 3 8.71 8.48 4.45
CA LEU A 3 8.14 7.91 3.24
C LEU A 3 8.77 8.57 2.01
N VAL A 4 9.19 7.75 1.05
CA VAL A 4 9.84 8.20 -0.21
C VAL A 4 9.07 7.78 -1.44
N PHE A 5 8.09 6.90 -1.28
CA PHE A 5 7.24 6.37 -2.33
C PHE A 5 5.96 5.83 -1.71
N ALA A 6 4.83 6.02 -2.35
CA ALA A 6 3.63 5.29 -2.02
C ALA A 6 2.87 4.89 -3.29
N ALA A 7 2.08 3.81 -3.22
CA ALA A 7 1.35 3.28 -4.36
C ALA A 7 -0.02 2.72 -3.96
N ILE A 8 -0.96 2.76 -4.90
CA ILE A 8 -2.10 1.86 -4.96
C ILE A 8 -1.72 0.77 -5.95
N ALA A 9 -1.79 -0.48 -5.53
CA ALA A 9 -1.41 -1.63 -6.32
C ALA A 9 -2.44 -2.76 -6.20
N PRO A 10 -3.00 -3.26 -7.30
CA PRO A 10 -3.91 -4.39 -7.27
C PRO A 10 -3.20 -5.68 -6.84
N HIS A 11 -4.00 -6.63 -6.34
CA HIS A 11 -3.52 -7.95 -5.92
C HIS A 11 -4.21 -9.12 -6.63
N GLY A 12 -4.89 -8.86 -7.73
CA GLY A 12 -5.44 -9.91 -8.58
C GLY A 12 -4.35 -10.73 -9.25
N GLY A 13 -4.47 -12.07 -9.23
CA GLY A 13 -3.46 -13.02 -9.75
C GLY A 13 -3.09 -12.81 -11.21
N LEU A 14 -3.98 -12.24 -12.01
CA LEU A 14 -3.75 -11.87 -13.42
C LEU A 14 -2.63 -10.83 -13.63
N ALA A 15 -2.23 -10.12 -12.58
CA ALA A 15 -1.13 -9.17 -12.63
C ALA A 15 0.24 -9.87 -12.84
N ILE A 16 0.40 -11.12 -12.43
CA ILE A 16 1.65 -11.90 -12.58
C ILE A 16 1.54 -12.80 -13.80
N ALA A 17 2.23 -12.48 -14.89
CA ALA A 17 2.16 -13.24 -16.14
C ALA A 17 2.58 -14.71 -15.98
N GLU A 18 3.53 -14.99 -15.09
CA GLU A 18 4.02 -16.33 -14.77
C GLU A 18 2.96 -17.20 -14.07
N ALA A 19 2.00 -16.58 -13.40
CA ALA A 19 0.88 -17.26 -12.76
C ALA A 19 -0.28 -17.58 -13.72
N CYS A 20 -0.29 -16.97 -14.91
CA CYS A 20 -1.39 -17.04 -15.87
C CYS A 20 -1.24 -18.21 -16.84
N THR A 21 -2.37 -18.85 -17.19
CA THR A 21 -2.49 -19.69 -18.38
C THR A 21 -2.26 -18.87 -19.65
N ARG A 22 -2.15 -19.55 -20.81
CA ARG A 22 -1.94 -18.88 -22.10
C ARG A 22 -3.04 -17.86 -22.41
N ASP A 23 -4.29 -18.21 -22.15
CA ASP A 23 -5.44 -17.35 -22.46
C ASP A 23 -5.56 -16.19 -21.46
N GLU A 24 -5.29 -16.45 -20.18
CA GLU A 24 -5.27 -15.40 -19.15
C GLU A 24 -4.17 -14.36 -19.35
N ARG A 25 -3.08 -14.70 -20.04
CA ARG A 25 -2.03 -13.73 -20.39
C ARG A 25 -2.51 -12.61 -21.30
N MET A 26 -3.60 -12.82 -22.02
CA MET A 26 -4.20 -11.78 -22.86
C MET A 26 -5.11 -10.83 -22.06
N LEU A 27 -5.49 -11.24 -20.84
CA LEU A 27 -6.21 -10.39 -19.91
C LEU A 27 -5.25 -9.54 -19.07
N ALA A 28 -5.74 -8.49 -18.45
CA ALA A 28 -5.00 -7.63 -17.51
C ALA A 28 -3.65 -7.08 -18.04
N THR A 29 -3.53 -6.89 -19.35
CA THR A 29 -2.28 -6.38 -19.97
C THR A 29 -1.97 -4.94 -19.56
N VAL A 30 -3.01 -4.13 -19.37
CA VAL A 30 -2.90 -2.73 -18.93
C VAL A 30 -2.47 -2.67 -17.47
N THR A 31 -3.02 -3.55 -16.63
CA THR A 31 -2.62 -3.70 -15.22
C THR A 31 -1.16 -4.14 -15.10
N ARG A 32 -0.73 -5.16 -15.87
CA ARG A 32 0.66 -5.62 -15.83
C ARG A 32 1.64 -4.51 -16.18
N ALA A 33 1.38 -3.77 -17.26
CA ALA A 33 2.22 -2.62 -17.63
C ALA A 33 2.24 -1.56 -16.50
N GLY A 34 1.10 -1.32 -15.84
CA GLY A 34 1.03 -0.42 -14.69
C GLY A 34 1.83 -0.92 -13.49
N MET A 35 1.79 -2.22 -13.19
CA MET A 35 2.58 -2.83 -12.11
C MET A 35 4.08 -2.81 -12.40
N GLU A 36 4.50 -3.03 -13.64
CA GLU A 36 5.90 -2.89 -14.07
C GLU A 36 6.39 -1.44 -13.91
N GLU A 37 5.55 -0.47 -14.28
CA GLU A 37 5.86 0.96 -14.05
C GLU A 37 5.98 1.28 -12.57
N LEU A 38 5.08 0.76 -11.70
CA LEU A 38 5.21 0.89 -10.24
C LEU A 38 6.53 0.31 -9.74
N GLY A 39 6.92 -0.88 -10.23
CA GLY A 39 8.20 -1.51 -9.87
C GLY A 39 9.40 -0.65 -10.26
N ARG A 40 9.37 -0.04 -11.45
CA ARG A 40 10.43 0.87 -11.92
C ARG A 40 10.52 2.13 -11.04
N LEU A 41 9.38 2.72 -10.67
CA LEU A 41 9.32 3.91 -9.81
C LEU A 41 9.76 3.59 -8.38
N PHE A 42 9.33 2.44 -7.85
CA PHE A 42 9.77 1.93 -6.55
C PHE A 42 11.30 1.79 -6.49
N THR A 43 11.88 1.13 -7.49
CA THR A 43 13.34 0.95 -7.58
C THR A 43 14.07 2.30 -7.67
N ALA A 44 13.53 3.26 -8.42
CA ALA A 44 14.09 4.62 -8.52
C ALA A 44 14.02 5.37 -7.18
N ALA A 45 12.98 5.14 -6.39
CA ALA A 45 12.84 5.73 -5.07
C ALA A 45 13.78 5.10 -4.02
N ARG A 46 14.36 3.94 -4.29
CA ARG A 46 15.34 3.23 -3.44
C ARG A 46 14.88 3.10 -1.98
N PRO A 47 13.73 2.50 -1.68
CA PRO A 47 13.32 2.29 -0.31
C PRO A 47 14.19 1.21 0.36
N GLU A 48 14.39 1.35 1.66
CA GLU A 48 15.15 0.45 2.53
C GLU A 48 14.21 -0.45 3.35
N ALA A 49 12.91 -0.14 3.36
CA ALA A 49 11.84 -0.96 3.91
C ALA A 49 10.53 -0.64 3.18
N VAL A 50 9.60 -1.58 3.19
CA VAL A 50 8.27 -1.42 2.62
C VAL A 50 7.19 -1.78 3.63
N ILE A 51 6.16 -0.97 3.72
CA ILE A 51 4.95 -1.26 4.50
C ILE A 51 3.84 -1.56 3.49
N VAL A 52 3.22 -2.73 3.60
CA VAL A 52 2.06 -3.13 2.78
C VAL A 52 0.82 -3.14 3.66
N ALA A 53 -0.14 -2.28 3.36
CA ALA A 53 -1.48 -2.37 3.91
C ALA A 53 -2.32 -3.28 2.99
N THR A 54 -2.81 -4.42 3.52
CA THR A 54 -3.56 -5.43 2.76
C THR A 54 -4.91 -5.73 3.42
N PRO A 55 -6.02 -5.91 2.64
CA PRO A 55 -7.31 -6.30 3.19
C PRO A 55 -7.39 -7.78 3.57
N HIS A 56 -6.33 -8.51 3.29
CA HIS A 56 -6.17 -9.94 3.55
C HIS A 56 -5.23 -10.19 4.73
N ASN A 57 -4.67 -11.40 4.86
CA ASN A 57 -3.78 -11.86 5.93
C ASN A 57 -4.51 -12.10 7.24
N VAL A 58 -4.48 -11.19 8.19
CA VAL A 58 -5.05 -11.33 9.52
C VAL A 58 -6.25 -10.40 9.69
N HIS A 59 -7.35 -10.94 10.25
CA HIS A 59 -8.51 -10.14 10.63
C HIS A 59 -8.65 -10.12 12.15
N ILE A 60 -8.62 -8.93 12.73
CA ILE A 60 -8.81 -8.70 14.16
C ILE A 60 -10.02 -7.78 14.31
N ALA A 61 -11.01 -8.22 15.09
CA ALA A 61 -12.18 -7.39 15.36
C ALA A 61 -11.77 -6.13 16.15
N ASN A 62 -12.22 -4.98 15.68
CA ASN A 62 -11.99 -3.67 16.29
C ASN A 62 -10.52 -3.27 16.47
N ALA A 63 -9.58 -3.87 15.75
CA ALA A 63 -8.17 -3.47 15.80
C ALA A 63 -7.44 -3.75 14.50
N LEU A 64 -6.47 -2.91 14.15
CA LEU A 64 -5.54 -3.18 13.06
C LEU A 64 -4.55 -4.27 13.48
N GLY A 65 -4.20 -5.16 12.55
CA GLY A 65 -3.10 -6.11 12.74
C GLY A 65 -1.79 -5.57 12.19
N VAL A 66 -0.70 -5.72 12.94
CA VAL A 66 0.67 -5.46 12.48
C VAL A 66 1.47 -6.75 12.65
N VAL A 67 2.01 -7.30 11.57
CA VAL A 67 2.79 -8.54 11.64
C VAL A 67 4.17 -8.25 12.25
N VAL A 68 4.48 -8.96 13.34
CA VAL A 68 5.75 -8.89 14.08
C VAL A 68 6.43 -10.28 14.07
N ALA A 69 6.72 -10.78 12.89
CA ALA A 69 7.41 -12.06 12.65
C ALA A 69 8.78 -11.80 12.03
N GLY A 70 9.72 -12.72 12.16
CA GLY A 70 11.08 -12.57 11.62
C GLY A 70 11.09 -12.50 10.09
N ARG A 71 10.12 -13.14 9.45
CA ARG A 71 9.97 -13.15 7.98
C ARG A 71 8.53 -13.41 7.56
N VAL A 72 8.22 -13.08 6.33
CA VAL A 72 6.92 -13.34 5.71
C VAL A 72 7.15 -14.13 4.42
N ALA A 73 6.58 -15.32 4.32
CA ALA A 73 6.82 -16.21 3.19
C ALA A 73 5.53 -16.85 2.67
N GLY A 74 5.45 -17.03 1.35
CA GLY A 74 4.31 -17.67 0.73
C GLY A 74 4.47 -17.88 -0.76
N ARG A 75 3.48 -18.55 -1.35
CA ARG A 75 3.36 -18.76 -2.80
C ARG A 75 1.96 -18.46 -3.26
N LEU A 76 1.82 -18.04 -4.51
CA LEU A 76 0.51 -17.80 -5.09
C LEU A 76 -0.19 -19.14 -5.36
N ALA A 77 -1.39 -19.34 -4.79
CA ALA A 77 -2.18 -20.55 -4.97
C ALA A 77 -2.55 -20.73 -6.46
N GLY A 78 -2.47 -21.98 -6.95
CA GLY A 78 -2.75 -22.29 -8.35
C GLY A 78 -1.68 -21.90 -9.36
N ALA A 79 -0.69 -21.10 -8.96
CA ALA A 79 0.43 -20.71 -9.80
C ALA A 79 1.59 -21.74 -9.73
N PRO A 80 2.56 -21.70 -10.70
CA PRO A 80 3.80 -22.48 -10.61
C PRO A 80 4.53 -22.23 -9.29
N PRO A 81 5.29 -23.21 -8.75
CA PRO A 81 6.06 -23.06 -7.51
C PRO A 81 7.04 -21.89 -7.51
N SER A 82 7.47 -21.44 -8.68
CA SER A 82 8.35 -20.27 -8.86
C SER A 82 7.68 -18.93 -8.50
N VAL A 83 6.35 -18.87 -8.41
CA VAL A 83 5.64 -17.67 -7.97
C VAL A 83 5.50 -17.73 -6.44
N ALA A 84 6.60 -17.51 -5.78
CA ALA A 84 6.75 -17.52 -4.33
C ALA A 84 7.71 -16.41 -3.91
N LEU A 85 7.50 -15.88 -2.72
CA LEU A 85 8.40 -14.91 -2.09
C LEU A 85 8.70 -15.33 -0.66
N ASP A 86 9.85 -14.92 -0.20
CA ASP A 86 10.33 -15.12 1.16
C ASP A 86 11.15 -13.88 1.55
N VAL A 87 10.55 -13.02 2.37
CA VAL A 87 11.01 -11.65 2.63
C VAL A 87 11.27 -11.47 4.12
N PRO A 88 12.42 -10.94 4.54
CA PRO A 88 12.67 -10.60 5.93
C PRO A 88 11.72 -9.51 6.39
N SER A 89 11.29 -9.56 7.63
CA SER A 89 10.49 -8.48 8.22
C SER A 89 11.39 -7.33 8.69
N ALA A 90 10.86 -6.11 8.61
CA ALA A 90 11.44 -4.93 9.25
C ALA A 90 10.84 -4.77 10.66
N ASN A 91 11.18 -5.70 11.59
CA ASN A 91 10.56 -5.77 12.91
C ASN A 91 10.72 -4.49 13.72
N ASP A 92 11.88 -3.84 13.67
CA ASP A 92 12.11 -2.55 14.30
C ASP A 92 11.11 -1.48 13.80
N LEU A 93 10.84 -1.44 12.50
CA LEU A 93 9.82 -0.55 11.94
C LEU A 93 8.39 -0.99 12.33
N ALA A 94 8.12 -2.30 12.40
CA ALA A 94 6.81 -2.81 12.83
C ALA A 94 6.48 -2.38 14.27
N TRP A 95 7.44 -2.43 15.18
CA TRP A 95 7.27 -1.93 16.55
C TRP A 95 7.08 -0.42 16.60
N LEU A 96 7.81 0.37 15.81
CA LEU A 96 7.57 1.82 15.70
C LEU A 96 6.17 2.13 15.16
N VAL A 97 5.66 1.31 14.22
CA VAL A 97 4.28 1.45 13.72
C VAL A 97 3.28 1.19 14.86
N LEU A 98 3.44 0.14 15.65
CA LEU A 98 2.58 -0.15 16.79
C LEU A 98 2.60 0.98 17.84
N GLU A 99 3.77 1.49 18.17
CA GLU A 99 3.94 2.62 19.10
C GLU A 99 3.24 3.89 18.57
N ALA A 100 3.41 4.19 17.29
CA ALA A 100 2.77 5.35 16.66
C ALA A 100 1.25 5.21 16.56
N LEU A 101 0.72 4.00 16.29
CA LEU A 101 -0.70 3.71 16.32
C LEU A 101 -1.28 3.89 17.72
N ALA A 102 -0.59 3.37 18.74
CA ALA A 102 -1.00 3.55 20.14
C ALA A 102 -1.01 5.03 20.56
N ALA A 103 0.01 5.80 20.17
CA ALA A 103 0.08 7.24 20.43
C ALA A 103 -1.02 8.04 19.71
N ALA A 104 -1.53 7.53 18.58
CA ALA A 104 -2.66 8.11 17.84
C ALA A 104 -4.01 7.57 18.30
N GLU A 105 -4.05 6.78 19.37
CA GLU A 105 -5.25 6.13 19.93
C GLU A 105 -5.99 5.24 18.91
N VAL A 106 -5.23 4.67 17.93
CA VAL A 106 -5.77 3.71 16.95
C VAL A 106 -5.62 2.30 17.51
N PRO A 107 -6.71 1.55 17.72
CA PRO A 107 -6.64 0.18 18.21
C PRO A 107 -5.81 -0.69 17.27
N SER A 108 -4.76 -1.34 17.80
CA SER A 108 -3.86 -2.17 17.01
C SER A 108 -3.23 -3.28 17.84
N VAL A 109 -2.88 -4.38 17.19
CA VAL A 109 -2.28 -5.57 17.80
C VAL A 109 -1.11 -6.06 16.98
N GLY A 110 0.02 -6.34 17.64
CA GLY A 110 1.14 -7.07 17.04
C GLY A 110 0.80 -8.56 16.91
N VAL A 111 1.03 -9.15 15.73
CA VAL A 111 0.67 -10.54 15.42
C VAL A 111 1.90 -11.32 14.96
N SER A 112 2.11 -12.48 15.57
CA SER A 112 3.16 -13.44 15.20
C SER A 112 2.58 -14.83 14.95
N PHE A 113 3.36 -15.73 14.33
CA PHE A 113 2.90 -17.04 13.91
C PHE A 113 3.94 -18.14 14.23
N GLY A 114 3.46 -19.23 14.80
CA GLY A 114 4.20 -20.51 14.84
C GLY A 114 5.43 -20.55 15.74
N SER A 115 5.74 -19.49 16.49
CA SER A 115 6.86 -19.42 17.41
C SER A 115 6.53 -18.52 18.61
N ASN A 116 7.08 -18.85 19.78
CA ASN A 116 7.06 -17.98 20.95
C ASN A 116 8.06 -16.83 20.85
N ASP A 117 9.01 -16.92 19.93
CA ASP A 117 9.97 -15.88 19.61
C ASP A 117 9.60 -15.27 18.25
N PRO A 118 9.14 -14.02 18.22
CA PRO A 118 8.77 -13.36 16.98
C PRO A 118 9.88 -13.30 15.93
N GLU A 119 11.14 -13.24 16.34
CA GLU A 119 12.28 -13.17 15.41
C GLU A 119 12.49 -14.47 14.62
N THR A 120 12.07 -15.61 15.17
CA THR A 120 12.13 -16.92 14.50
C THR A 120 10.82 -17.30 13.80
N ALA A 121 9.76 -16.53 14.01
CA ALA A 121 8.46 -16.78 13.43
C ALA A 121 8.46 -16.52 11.91
N VAL A 122 7.69 -17.34 11.19
CA VAL A 122 7.40 -17.14 9.76
C VAL A 122 5.93 -16.90 9.58
N ALA A 123 5.55 -15.68 9.24
CA ALA A 123 4.17 -15.33 8.95
C ALA A 123 3.79 -15.79 7.52
N PRO A 124 2.57 -16.28 7.30
CA PRO A 124 2.11 -16.60 5.95
C PRO A 124 1.98 -15.33 5.11
N MET A 125 2.48 -15.38 3.87
CA MET A 125 2.29 -14.33 2.88
C MET A 125 1.08 -14.68 2.02
N ASP A 126 0.05 -13.87 2.09
CA ASP A 126 -1.12 -13.96 1.22
C ASP A 126 -0.88 -13.28 -0.14
N TRP A 127 -1.85 -13.40 -1.06
CA TRP A 127 -1.76 -12.80 -2.39
C TRP A 127 -1.80 -11.28 -2.37
N GLY A 128 -2.49 -10.68 -1.37
CA GLY A 128 -2.54 -9.23 -1.20
C GLY A 128 -1.19 -8.61 -0.83
N VAL A 129 -0.29 -9.40 -0.25
CA VAL A 129 1.11 -9.02 0.00
C VAL A 129 2.01 -9.44 -1.16
N LEU A 130 1.89 -10.70 -1.60
CA LEU A 130 2.78 -11.31 -2.58
C LEU A 130 2.75 -10.55 -3.92
N ILE A 131 1.56 -10.25 -4.44
CA ILE A 131 1.43 -9.69 -5.79
C ILE A 131 2.01 -8.29 -5.89
N PRO A 132 1.72 -7.32 -5.01
CA PRO A 132 2.42 -6.04 -5.04
C PRO A 132 3.93 -6.16 -4.86
N LEU A 133 4.39 -7.01 -3.94
CA LEU A 133 5.83 -7.20 -3.69
C LEU A 133 6.55 -7.90 -4.84
N TRP A 134 5.87 -8.70 -5.65
CA TRP A 134 6.43 -9.30 -6.86
C TRP A 134 7.05 -8.26 -7.78
N PHE A 135 6.46 -7.08 -7.84
CA PHE A 135 6.93 -5.94 -8.64
C PHE A 135 7.76 -4.96 -7.83
N MET A 136 7.52 -4.85 -6.51
CA MET A 136 8.05 -3.79 -5.66
C MET A 136 8.84 -4.35 -4.47
N GLY A 137 10.05 -4.80 -4.72
CA GLY A 137 11.04 -5.12 -3.70
C GLY A 137 11.16 -6.59 -3.28
N GLY A 138 10.13 -7.42 -3.46
CA GLY A 138 10.16 -8.83 -3.04
C GLY A 138 11.14 -9.69 -3.81
N ARG A 139 11.46 -9.34 -5.06
CA ARG A 139 12.43 -10.02 -5.94
C ARG A 139 13.78 -9.31 -6.05
N HIS A 140 14.01 -8.28 -5.24
CA HIS A 140 15.35 -7.69 -5.15
C HIS A 140 16.32 -8.67 -4.49
N ASP A 141 17.60 -8.46 -4.65
CA ASP A 141 18.65 -9.24 -4.01
C ASP A 141 19.60 -8.29 -3.23
N PRO A 142 19.50 -8.25 -1.89
CA PRO A 142 18.50 -8.92 -1.05
C PRO A 142 17.10 -8.32 -1.19
N PRO A 143 16.02 -9.08 -0.82
CA PRO A 143 14.67 -8.55 -0.78
C PRO A 143 14.55 -7.35 0.18
N VAL A 144 13.71 -6.36 -0.19
CA VAL A 144 13.46 -5.20 0.67
C VAL A 144 12.66 -5.64 1.90
N PRO A 145 13.11 -5.38 3.15
CA PRO A 145 12.43 -5.78 4.37
C PRO A 145 11.00 -5.23 4.47
N LEU A 146 10.07 -6.04 5.00
CA LEU A 146 8.63 -5.85 4.94
C LEU A 146 8.00 -5.61 6.32
N VAL A 147 7.00 -4.73 6.37
CA VAL A 147 5.96 -4.69 7.42
C VAL A 147 4.61 -4.93 6.77
N VAL A 148 3.81 -5.85 7.31
CA VAL A 148 2.42 -6.07 6.88
C VAL A 148 1.49 -5.43 7.90
N VAL A 149 0.55 -4.63 7.41
CA VAL A 149 -0.52 -4.01 8.22
C VAL A 149 -1.87 -4.40 7.63
N THR A 150 -2.80 -4.83 8.48
CA THR A 150 -4.15 -5.19 8.06
C THR A 150 -5.18 -4.23 8.67
N PRO A 151 -6.07 -3.63 7.88
CA PRO A 151 -7.12 -2.77 8.37
C PRO A 151 -8.19 -3.58 9.13
N ALA A 152 -8.95 -2.91 9.97
CA ALA A 152 -10.14 -3.44 10.62
C ALA A 152 -11.38 -2.80 9.98
N ARG A 153 -12.20 -3.59 9.30
CA ARG A 153 -13.37 -3.09 8.54
C ARG A 153 -14.48 -2.50 9.42
N ASP A 154 -14.48 -2.85 10.70
CA ASP A 154 -15.40 -2.39 11.73
C ASP A 154 -14.96 -1.10 12.45
N LEU A 155 -13.76 -0.60 12.16
CA LEU A 155 -13.33 0.72 12.60
C LEU A 155 -13.78 1.83 11.64
N PRO A 156 -14.03 3.05 12.13
CA PRO A 156 -14.46 4.17 11.31
C PRO A 156 -13.38 4.61 10.32
N ALA A 157 -13.78 5.27 9.22
CA ALA A 157 -12.86 5.79 8.21
C ALA A 157 -11.75 6.68 8.81
N SER A 158 -12.09 7.52 9.80
CA SER A 158 -11.14 8.40 10.48
C SER A 158 -10.01 7.65 11.18
N ALA A 159 -10.29 6.46 11.74
CA ALA A 159 -9.25 5.63 12.36
C ALA A 159 -8.21 5.17 11.33
N HIS A 160 -8.64 4.84 10.12
CA HIS A 160 -7.71 4.44 9.04
C HIS A 160 -6.88 5.62 8.54
N VAL A 161 -7.46 6.82 8.43
CA VAL A 161 -6.70 8.03 8.10
C VAL A 161 -5.67 8.33 9.19
N SER A 162 -6.07 8.25 10.48
CA SER A 162 -5.14 8.41 11.61
C SER A 162 -4.04 7.35 11.61
N ALA A 163 -4.37 6.09 11.26
CA ALA A 163 -3.40 5.03 11.11
C ALA A 163 -2.38 5.33 10.02
N GLY A 164 -2.81 5.86 8.88
CA GLY A 164 -1.91 6.31 7.82
C GLY A 164 -0.92 7.38 8.28
N ALA A 165 -1.41 8.40 8.99
CA ALA A 165 -0.56 9.45 9.56
C ALA A 165 0.43 8.88 10.60
N ALA A 166 -0.01 7.95 11.45
CA ALA A 166 0.85 7.25 12.40
C ALA A 166 1.95 6.44 11.70
N ILE A 167 1.63 5.73 10.62
CA ILE A 167 2.59 5.00 9.79
C ILE A 167 3.63 5.95 9.19
N ALA A 168 3.23 7.12 8.68
CA ALA A 168 4.16 8.12 8.17
C ALA A 168 5.11 8.64 9.26
N ASN A 169 4.61 8.84 10.49
CA ASN A 169 5.40 9.23 11.65
C ASN A 169 6.41 8.13 12.02
N ALA A 170 5.99 6.86 12.08
CA ALA A 170 6.88 5.72 12.32
C ALA A 170 7.98 5.62 11.27
N ALA A 171 7.63 5.79 9.98
CA ALA A 171 8.59 5.82 8.90
C ALA A 171 9.62 6.95 9.06
N ALA A 172 9.19 8.15 9.50
CA ALA A 172 10.09 9.25 9.78
C ALA A 172 11.03 8.96 10.96
N GLN A 173 10.52 8.37 12.04
CA GLN A 173 11.29 7.99 13.23
C GLN A 173 12.31 6.89 12.96
N SER A 174 12.01 5.96 12.04
CA SER A 174 12.91 4.84 11.70
C SER A 174 14.25 5.30 11.09
N GLY A 175 14.35 6.53 10.63
CA GLY A 175 15.52 7.05 9.92
C GLY A 175 15.75 6.42 8.54
N ARG A 176 14.89 5.50 8.09
CA ARG A 176 14.96 4.77 6.81
C ARG A 176 14.18 5.49 5.70
N ARG A 177 14.49 5.11 4.48
CA ARG A 177 13.66 5.39 3.30
C ARG A 177 12.59 4.32 3.22
N VAL A 178 11.33 4.66 3.49
CA VAL A 178 10.23 3.70 3.57
C VAL A 178 9.27 3.90 2.39
N ALA A 179 8.84 2.79 1.76
CA ALA A 179 7.72 2.79 0.82
C ALA A 179 6.43 2.37 1.53
N PHE A 180 5.29 2.92 1.12
CA PHE A 180 3.96 2.49 1.55
C PHE A 180 3.15 1.99 0.35
N ILE A 181 2.57 0.79 0.44
CA ILE A 181 1.75 0.20 -0.61
C ILE A 181 0.35 -0.08 -0.04
N ALA A 182 -0.66 0.57 -0.59
CA ALA A 182 -2.04 0.18 -0.43
C ALA A 182 -2.34 -0.94 -1.43
N SER A 183 -2.39 -2.17 -0.95
CA SER A 183 -2.77 -3.35 -1.73
C SER A 183 -4.29 -3.37 -1.88
N ALA A 184 -4.80 -3.15 -3.10
CA ALA A 184 -6.18 -2.73 -3.28
C ALA A 184 -6.75 -3.18 -4.64
N ASP A 185 -7.66 -4.14 -4.61
CA ASP A 185 -8.59 -4.37 -5.71
C ASP A 185 -9.89 -3.60 -5.44
N HIS A 186 -10.56 -3.12 -6.48
CA HIS A 186 -11.71 -2.21 -6.33
C HIS A 186 -13.04 -2.98 -6.33
N GLY A 187 -14.05 -2.49 -7.01
CA GLY A 187 -15.34 -3.17 -7.03
C GLY A 187 -15.24 -4.59 -7.58
N HIS A 188 -15.87 -5.57 -6.90
CA HIS A 188 -15.80 -7.00 -7.29
C HIS A 188 -17.11 -7.51 -7.92
N ALA A 189 -18.08 -6.64 -8.16
CA ALA A 189 -19.37 -7.00 -8.75
C ALA A 189 -19.51 -6.50 -10.20
N HIS A 190 -18.50 -6.76 -11.06
CA HIS A 190 -18.50 -6.34 -12.46
C HIS A 190 -19.03 -7.39 -13.44
N LEU A 191 -19.17 -8.66 -13.04
CA LEU A 191 -19.47 -9.75 -13.95
C LEU A 191 -20.61 -10.62 -13.42
N GLU A 192 -21.69 -10.78 -14.20
CA GLU A 192 -22.88 -11.57 -13.84
C GLU A 192 -22.54 -13.00 -13.41
N GLY A 193 -21.65 -13.67 -14.15
CA GLY A 193 -21.15 -15.01 -13.82
C GLY A 193 -20.01 -15.04 -12.81
N GLY A 194 -19.64 -13.92 -12.23
CA GLY A 194 -18.58 -13.82 -11.21
C GLY A 194 -19.06 -14.23 -9.81
N PRO A 195 -18.14 -14.34 -8.85
CA PRO A 195 -18.46 -14.83 -7.50
C PRO A 195 -19.42 -13.90 -6.72
N TYR A 196 -19.55 -12.64 -7.12
CA TYR A 196 -20.39 -11.63 -6.48
C TYR A 196 -21.52 -11.12 -7.40
N GLY A 197 -21.68 -11.71 -8.60
CA GLY A 197 -22.62 -11.22 -9.61
C GLY A 197 -22.23 -9.87 -10.21
N SER A 198 -23.22 -9.18 -10.80
CA SER A 198 -23.04 -7.85 -11.36
C SER A 198 -23.92 -6.83 -10.64
N HIS A 199 -23.30 -5.72 -10.19
CA HIS A 199 -24.00 -4.62 -9.57
C HIS A 199 -23.47 -3.27 -10.09
N ALA A 200 -24.38 -2.34 -10.40
CA ALA A 200 -23.99 -1.02 -10.95
C ALA A 200 -23.05 -0.23 -10.02
N SER A 201 -23.10 -0.51 -8.72
CA SER A 201 -22.25 0.10 -7.70
C SER A 201 -20.76 -0.21 -7.89
N ALA A 202 -20.40 -1.37 -8.47
CA ALA A 202 -18.99 -1.67 -8.75
C ALA A 202 -18.38 -0.65 -9.71
N LYS A 203 -19.04 -0.44 -10.86
CA LYS A 203 -18.58 0.57 -11.83
C LYS A 203 -18.63 1.99 -11.27
N LYS A 204 -19.66 2.32 -10.47
CA LYS A 204 -19.80 3.63 -9.85
C LYS A 204 -18.67 3.90 -8.85
N TYR A 205 -18.35 2.91 -8.00
CA TYR A 205 -17.26 2.98 -7.04
C TYR A 205 -15.92 3.18 -7.77
N ASP A 206 -15.60 2.33 -8.74
CA ASP A 206 -14.32 2.38 -9.46
C ASP A 206 -14.15 3.70 -10.23
N THR A 207 -15.22 4.20 -10.85
CA THR A 207 -15.20 5.51 -11.54
C THR A 207 -14.88 6.63 -10.55
N LEU A 208 -15.52 6.62 -9.38
CA LEU A 208 -15.27 7.61 -8.33
C LEU A 208 -13.82 7.53 -7.82
N ILE A 209 -13.33 6.33 -7.53
CA ILE A 209 -11.93 6.15 -7.08
C ILE A 209 -10.93 6.67 -8.13
N CYS A 210 -11.13 6.32 -9.41
CA CYS A 210 -10.29 6.81 -10.49
C CYS A 210 -10.30 8.35 -10.57
N GLU A 211 -11.45 8.99 -10.35
CA GLU A 211 -11.58 10.44 -10.34
C GLU A 211 -10.83 11.06 -9.15
N LEU A 212 -11.03 10.53 -7.93
CA LEU A 212 -10.35 11.03 -6.73
C LEU A 212 -8.82 10.94 -6.87
N VAL A 213 -8.31 9.84 -7.42
CA VAL A 213 -6.87 9.68 -7.69
C VAL A 213 -6.39 10.70 -8.73
N ARG A 214 -7.10 10.86 -9.87
CA ARG A 214 -6.69 11.82 -10.93
C ARG A 214 -6.71 13.26 -10.46
N THR A 215 -7.66 13.62 -9.59
CA THR A 215 -7.83 14.99 -9.11
C THR A 215 -7.06 15.28 -7.83
N GLY A 216 -6.36 14.29 -7.26
CA GLY A 216 -5.62 14.43 -6.01
C GLY A 216 -6.53 14.63 -4.78
N ARG A 217 -7.75 14.11 -4.82
CA ARG A 217 -8.78 14.32 -3.81
C ARG A 217 -9.06 13.08 -2.96
N LEU A 218 -7.99 12.39 -2.51
CA LEU A 218 -8.14 11.27 -1.58
C LEU A 218 -8.76 11.67 -0.23
N ASP A 219 -8.70 12.97 0.12
CA ASP A 219 -9.40 13.56 1.26
C ASP A 219 -10.91 13.24 1.26
N ARG A 220 -11.51 13.02 0.07
CA ARG A 220 -12.92 12.71 -0.08
C ARG A 220 -13.27 11.22 0.04
N LEU A 221 -12.30 10.34 0.26
CA LEU A 221 -12.56 8.91 0.47
C LEU A 221 -13.50 8.65 1.65
N GLY A 222 -13.38 9.45 2.72
CA GLY A 222 -14.25 9.35 3.90
C GLY A 222 -15.72 9.77 3.65
N GLU A 223 -16.01 10.42 2.52
CA GLU A 223 -17.37 10.82 2.13
C GLU A 223 -18.11 9.72 1.34
N ILE A 224 -17.41 8.64 0.97
CA ILE A 224 -18.01 7.52 0.22
C ILE A 224 -18.99 6.79 1.15
N PRO A 225 -20.27 6.65 0.77
CA PRO A 225 -21.23 5.91 1.58
C PRO A 225 -20.81 4.45 1.76
N ALA A 226 -20.93 3.93 2.98
CA ALA A 226 -20.60 2.53 3.31
C ALA A 226 -21.39 1.54 2.44
N GLU A 227 -22.65 1.86 2.13
CA GLU A 227 -23.51 1.07 1.26
C GLU A 227 -22.92 0.94 -0.15
N LEU A 228 -22.30 2.00 -0.69
CA LEU A 228 -21.65 1.94 -2.00
C LEU A 228 -20.44 1.00 -1.97
N VAL A 229 -19.63 1.03 -0.91
CA VAL A 229 -18.48 0.14 -0.70
C VAL A 229 -18.94 -1.32 -0.61
N GLU A 230 -20.01 -1.57 0.16
CA GLU A 230 -20.56 -2.91 0.37
C GLU A 230 -21.19 -3.48 -0.91
N GLU A 231 -22.04 -2.72 -1.60
CA GLU A 231 -22.69 -3.14 -2.85
C GLU A 231 -21.67 -3.37 -3.97
N ALA A 232 -20.63 -2.54 -4.05
CA ALA A 232 -19.54 -2.73 -5.00
C ALA A 232 -18.67 -3.95 -4.65
N LYS A 233 -18.79 -4.50 -3.45
CA LYS A 233 -17.89 -5.54 -2.91
C LYS A 233 -16.43 -5.11 -2.96
N ALA A 234 -16.19 -3.81 -2.71
CA ALA A 234 -14.84 -3.25 -2.76
C ALA A 234 -14.05 -3.65 -1.51
N ASP A 235 -12.77 -4.00 -1.69
CA ASP A 235 -11.87 -4.28 -0.59
C ASP A 235 -10.73 -3.24 -0.44
N SER A 236 -10.74 -2.21 -1.28
CA SER A 236 -9.70 -1.17 -1.36
C SER A 236 -9.85 -0.01 -0.39
N TRP A 237 -11.05 0.25 0.12
CA TRP A 237 -11.41 1.51 0.75
C TRP A 237 -10.55 1.82 2.00
N TRP A 238 -10.35 0.87 2.88
CA TRP A 238 -9.63 1.02 4.15
C TRP A 238 -8.13 1.31 3.94
N GLN A 239 -7.47 0.56 3.05
CA GLN A 239 -6.05 0.78 2.73
C GLN A 239 -5.83 2.11 2.02
N MET A 240 -6.78 2.55 1.21
CA MET A 240 -6.73 3.85 0.55
C MET A 240 -6.93 5.01 1.53
N LEU A 241 -7.77 4.85 2.57
CA LEU A 241 -7.85 5.80 3.67
C LEU A 241 -6.53 5.90 4.44
N MET A 242 -5.86 4.77 4.67
CA MET A 242 -4.51 4.76 5.27
C MET A 242 -3.49 5.44 4.35
N LEU A 243 -3.55 5.17 3.04
CA LEU A 243 -2.71 5.86 2.05
C LEU A 243 -2.91 7.38 2.10
N HIS A 244 -4.17 7.83 2.14
CA HIS A 244 -4.48 9.26 2.28
C HIS A 244 -3.80 9.86 3.52
N GLY A 245 -3.97 9.25 4.69
CA GLY A 245 -3.35 9.73 5.92
C GLY A 245 -1.82 9.71 5.89
N ALA A 246 -1.23 8.73 5.20
CA ALA A 246 0.23 8.60 5.08
C ALA A 246 0.87 9.57 4.08
N THR A 247 0.10 10.04 3.10
CA THR A 247 0.59 10.86 1.98
C THR A 247 -0.05 12.24 1.91
N ASP A 248 -0.39 12.81 3.06
CA ASP A 248 -0.99 14.14 3.11
C ASP A 248 -0.11 15.17 2.37
N GLY A 249 -0.74 15.97 1.52
CA GLY A 249 -0.06 16.94 0.68
C GLY A 249 0.76 16.38 -0.51
N TRP A 250 0.73 15.05 -0.76
CA TRP A 250 1.40 14.47 -1.93
C TRP A 250 0.52 14.52 -3.16
N THR A 251 1.16 14.59 -4.33
CA THR A 251 0.45 14.47 -5.62
C THR A 251 0.50 13.05 -6.13
N GLY A 252 -0.68 12.47 -6.39
CA GLY A 252 -0.84 11.17 -6.99
C GLY A 252 -0.87 11.23 -8.51
N ARG A 253 -0.38 10.18 -9.16
CA ARG A 253 -0.51 9.94 -10.61
C ARG A 253 -1.20 8.60 -10.83
N LEU A 254 -2.41 8.62 -11.38
CA LEU A 254 -3.05 7.42 -11.92
C LEU A 254 -2.21 6.89 -13.09
N ILE A 255 -1.80 5.62 -13.03
CA ILE A 255 -1.01 4.97 -14.08
C ILE A 255 -1.94 4.17 -14.98
N SER A 256 -2.75 3.29 -14.42
CA SER A 256 -3.69 2.47 -15.18
C SER A 256 -4.93 2.10 -14.37
N TYR A 257 -5.99 1.76 -15.09
CA TYR A 257 -7.19 1.12 -14.56
C TYR A 257 -7.79 0.22 -15.64
N GLU A 258 -8.18 -0.98 -15.25
CA GLU A 258 -9.04 -1.88 -16.03
C GLU A 258 -9.82 -2.83 -15.10
N ALA A 259 -10.91 -3.39 -15.60
CA ALA A 259 -11.66 -4.47 -14.94
C ALA A 259 -11.76 -5.65 -15.92
N PRO A 260 -10.71 -6.46 -16.06
CA PRO A 260 -10.64 -7.50 -17.07
C PRO A 260 -11.51 -8.72 -16.75
N THR A 261 -11.95 -8.83 -15.51
CA THR A 261 -12.84 -9.88 -15.01
C THR A 261 -13.93 -9.29 -14.11
N TYR A 262 -14.16 -9.89 -12.95
CA TYR A 262 -15.23 -9.44 -12.03
C TYR A 262 -14.80 -8.32 -11.08
N PHE A 263 -13.53 -7.89 -11.10
CA PHE A 263 -13.02 -6.82 -10.21
C PHE A 263 -12.16 -5.80 -10.94
N GLY A 264 -12.14 -4.59 -10.38
CA GLY A 264 -11.37 -3.47 -10.89
C GLY A 264 -9.96 -3.46 -10.34
N MET A 265 -8.97 -3.20 -11.22
CA MET A 265 -7.56 -3.11 -10.90
C MET A 265 -7.02 -1.73 -11.29
N LEU A 266 -6.56 -0.97 -10.30
CA LEU A 266 -6.01 0.37 -10.47
C LEU A 266 -4.56 0.41 -10.01
N THR A 267 -3.68 1.03 -10.78
CA THR A 267 -2.33 1.36 -10.36
C THR A 267 -2.14 2.87 -10.29
N ALA A 268 -1.59 3.35 -9.18
CA ALA A 268 -1.25 4.76 -9.00
C ALA A 268 0.01 4.90 -8.12
N CYS A 269 0.80 5.93 -8.36
CA CYS A 269 1.95 6.26 -7.53
C CYS A 269 1.81 7.64 -6.92
N TYR A 270 2.43 7.82 -5.75
CA TYR A 270 2.53 9.06 -5.00
C TYR A 270 3.98 9.29 -4.65
N LEU A 271 4.47 10.48 -4.91
CA LEU A 271 5.84 10.88 -4.58
C LEU A 271 5.80 12.10 -3.66
N PRO A 272 6.74 12.19 -2.71
CA PRO A 272 6.80 13.35 -1.84
C PRO A 272 7.01 14.62 -2.66
N PRO A 273 6.47 15.76 -2.20
CA PRO A 273 6.77 17.05 -2.81
C PRO A 273 8.28 17.29 -2.82
N PRO A 274 8.82 17.97 -3.84
CA PRO A 274 10.23 18.29 -3.88
C PRO A 274 10.60 19.10 -2.63
N PRO A 275 11.79 18.90 -2.05
CA PRO A 275 12.20 19.64 -0.87
C PRO A 275 12.15 21.13 -1.18
N THR A 276 11.41 21.88 -0.35
CA THR A 276 11.40 23.35 -0.44
C THR A 276 12.81 23.85 -0.26
N ARG A 277 13.38 24.52 -1.27
CA ARG A 277 14.67 25.19 -1.14
C ARG A 277 14.49 26.24 -0.03
N ARG A 278 15.05 25.99 1.15
CA ARG A 278 15.25 27.07 2.11
C ARG A 278 16.25 28.01 1.46
N PHE A 279 15.80 29.19 1.02
CA PHE A 279 16.71 30.27 0.69
C PHE A 279 17.51 30.58 1.95
N ALA A 280 18.81 30.37 1.88
CA ALA A 280 19.68 30.89 2.93
C ALA A 280 19.45 32.43 3.00
N PRO A 281 19.29 33.00 4.19
CA PRO A 281 19.22 34.46 4.30
C PRO A 281 20.48 35.05 3.65
N PRO A 282 20.37 36.17 2.94
CA PRO A 282 21.55 36.84 2.36
C PRO A 282 22.55 37.08 3.47
N SER A 283 23.80 36.73 3.23
CA SER A 283 24.90 37.03 4.14
C SER A 283 24.90 38.57 4.42
N PRO A 284 25.04 39.03 5.68
CA PRO A 284 25.13 40.45 5.96
C PRO A 284 26.32 41.03 5.17
N CYS A 285 26.04 42.09 4.42
CA CYS A 285 27.09 42.84 3.73
C CYS A 285 28.14 43.22 4.76
N ALA A 286 29.40 42.86 4.51
CA ALA A 286 30.52 43.37 5.27
C ALA A 286 30.55 44.88 5.06
N ASP A 287 30.27 45.63 6.12
CA ASP A 287 30.46 47.10 6.15
C ASP A 287 31.90 47.41 5.77
N GLY A 288 32.06 48.05 4.63
CA GLY A 288 33.34 48.55 4.17
C GLY A 288 33.89 49.60 5.13
N GLY A 289 34.85 49.20 5.95
CA GLY A 289 35.62 50.16 6.74
C GLY A 289 36.24 51.21 5.83
N ARG A 290 35.92 52.49 6.07
CA ARG A 290 36.61 53.62 5.47
C ARG A 290 38.01 53.71 6.09
N PRO A 291 39.08 53.89 5.28
CA PRO A 291 40.38 54.26 5.80
C PRO A 291 40.35 55.74 6.15
N GLN A 292 40.93 56.07 7.32
CA GLN A 292 41.34 57.42 7.67
C GLN A 292 42.66 57.81 6.99
#